data_b217f1892e9976bce4ad7c1ae0368e9d
#
_entry.id   b217f1892e9976bce4ad7c1ae0368e9d
#
_cell.length_a   1.000
_cell.length_b   1.000
_cell.length_c   1.000
_cell.angle_alpha   90.00
_cell.angle_beta   90.00
_cell.angle_gamma   90.00
#
_symmetry.space_group_name_H-M   'P 1'
#
loop_
_entity.id
_entity.type
_entity.pdbx_description
1 polymer ?
#
loop_
_entity_poly.entity_id
_entity_poly.type
_entity_poly.pdbx_seq_one_letter_code
_entity_poly.pdbx_strand_id
1 'polypeptide(L)'
;MNPKRSNSGFFVILLILVMAAYHFISVFQPGSGDYSYQQLMRDVKANHVTAITIKQNKEVPTGTVTAELGKDNYKSCEVTDVNETIKDIKASNKSLGNKIEIKGIDHSGDMISNLIGVVLPIGVVIFFMVIMM
;
A
#
# COMPACT_ATOMS: atom_id res chain seq x y z
N MET A 1 22.97 47.34 -11.81
CA MET A 1 23.08 45.88 -12.00
C MET A 1 22.11 45.20 -11.05
N ASN A 2 21.01 44.70 -11.55
CA ASN A 2 20.08 43.93 -10.72
C ASN A 2 20.69 42.53 -10.46
N PRO A 3 20.83 42.12 -9.21
CA PRO A 3 21.25 40.76 -8.94
C PRO A 3 20.17 39.78 -9.44
N LYS A 4 20.52 38.94 -10.41
CA LYS A 4 19.69 37.80 -10.79
C LYS A 4 19.42 37.02 -9.51
N ARG A 5 18.20 37.12 -8.98
CA ARG A 5 17.74 36.24 -7.90
C ARG A 5 17.87 34.80 -8.41
N SER A 6 18.86 34.11 -7.91
CA SER A 6 19.04 32.71 -8.17
C SER A 6 17.81 31.96 -7.61
N ASN A 7 16.99 31.37 -8.50
CA ASN A 7 15.85 30.54 -8.11
C ASN A 7 16.28 29.20 -7.50
N SER A 8 17.56 29.04 -7.17
CA SER A 8 18.10 27.80 -6.59
C SER A 8 17.40 27.38 -5.29
N GLY A 9 16.95 28.35 -4.48
CA GLY A 9 16.18 28.07 -3.27
C GLY A 9 14.84 27.40 -3.54
N PHE A 10 14.17 27.78 -4.63
CA PHE A 10 12.92 27.16 -5.04
C PHE A 10 13.11 25.69 -5.45
N PHE A 11 14.19 25.37 -6.16
CA PHE A 11 14.53 23.98 -6.53
C PHE A 11 14.82 23.10 -5.32
N VAL A 12 15.49 23.65 -4.31
CA VAL A 12 15.77 22.91 -3.07
C VAL A 12 14.47 22.61 -2.32
N ILE A 13 13.57 23.59 -2.21
CA ILE A 13 12.27 23.40 -1.57
C ILE A 13 11.44 22.36 -2.33
N LEU A 14 11.40 22.42 -3.66
CA LEU A 14 10.70 21.44 -4.49
C LEU A 14 11.25 20.03 -4.31
N LEU A 15 12.57 19.89 -4.29
CA LEU A 15 13.23 18.60 -4.07
C LEU A 15 12.88 18.01 -2.69
N ILE A 16 12.90 18.84 -1.65
CA ILE A 16 12.53 18.44 -0.29
C ILE A 16 11.05 18.00 -0.25
N LEU A 17 10.16 18.72 -0.96
CA LEU A 17 8.74 18.41 -1.02
C LEU A 17 8.47 17.08 -1.73
N VAL A 18 9.17 16.80 -2.83
CA VAL A 18 9.10 15.53 -3.55
C VAL A 18 9.63 14.38 -2.69
N MET A 19 10.77 14.58 -2.01
CA MET A 19 11.32 13.56 -1.11
C MET A 19 10.39 13.30 0.09
N ALA A 20 9.79 14.35 0.65
CA ALA A 20 8.82 14.23 1.73
C ALA A 20 7.57 13.47 1.28
N ALA A 21 7.04 13.77 0.09
CA ALA A 21 5.90 13.07 -0.50
C ALA A 21 6.22 11.59 -0.74
N TYR A 22 7.41 11.28 -1.26
CA TYR A 22 7.86 9.90 -1.46
C TYR A 22 7.98 9.15 -0.13
N HIS A 23 8.57 9.76 0.89
CA HIS A 23 8.64 9.18 2.24
C HIS A 23 7.24 8.98 2.85
N PHE A 24 6.34 9.94 2.65
CA PHE A 24 4.98 9.84 3.15
C PHE A 24 4.23 8.66 2.54
N ILE A 25 4.35 8.46 1.22
CA ILE A 25 3.74 7.32 0.51
C ILE A 25 4.33 5.99 1.00
N SER A 26 5.64 5.90 1.22
CA SER A 26 6.30 4.67 1.68
C SER A 26 5.96 4.30 3.12
N VAL A 27 5.70 5.29 3.98
CA VAL A 27 5.29 5.07 5.39
C VAL A 27 3.82 4.65 5.50
N PHE A 28 2.97 5.13 4.58
CA PHE A 28 1.54 4.77 4.56
C PHE A 28 1.21 3.50 3.77
N GLN A 29 2.18 2.84 3.15
CA GLN A 29 1.97 1.45 2.75
C GLN A 29 1.88 0.62 4.04
N PRO A 30 0.72 0.00 4.34
CA PRO A 30 0.63 -0.90 5.49
C PRO A 30 1.71 -1.97 5.29
N GLY A 31 2.70 -1.92 6.18
CA GLY A 31 3.95 -2.62 5.98
C GLY A 31 3.74 -4.11 5.72
N SER A 32 4.27 -4.58 4.62
CA SER A 32 4.74 -5.95 4.46
C SER A 32 6.00 -6.15 5.34
N GLY A 33 5.94 -5.66 6.59
CA GLY A 33 7.00 -5.85 7.57
C GLY A 33 6.76 -7.15 8.32
N ASP A 34 7.72 -8.05 8.27
CA ASP A 34 7.98 -9.17 9.20
C ASP A 34 6.82 -10.12 9.57
N TYR A 35 5.60 -9.96 9.05
CA TYR A 35 4.49 -10.87 9.32
C TYR A 35 4.35 -11.88 8.19
N SER A 36 4.85 -13.09 8.44
CA SER A 36 4.83 -14.17 7.46
C SER A 36 3.52 -14.96 7.48
N TYR A 37 3.23 -15.67 6.39
CA TYR A 37 2.11 -16.61 6.32
C TYR A 37 2.15 -17.64 7.45
N GLN A 38 3.33 -18.12 7.85
CA GLN A 38 3.48 -19.06 8.96
C GLN A 38 3.09 -18.44 10.30
N GLN A 39 3.40 -17.17 10.52
CA GLN A 39 2.98 -16.44 11.71
C GLN A 39 1.46 -16.22 11.71
N LEU A 40 0.88 -15.83 10.57
CA LEU A 40 -0.57 -15.75 10.41
C LEU A 40 -1.26 -17.06 10.81
N MET A 41 -0.82 -18.19 10.26
CA MET A 41 -1.41 -19.50 10.56
C MET A 41 -1.23 -19.93 12.01
N ARG A 42 -0.12 -19.53 12.65
CA ARG A 42 0.10 -19.74 14.08
C ARG A 42 -0.90 -18.96 14.93
N ASP A 43 -1.09 -17.68 14.61
CA ASP A 43 -2.00 -16.79 15.33
C ASP A 43 -3.47 -17.21 15.13
N VAL A 44 -3.83 -17.68 13.93
CA VAL A 44 -5.14 -18.26 13.63
C VAL A 44 -5.41 -19.50 14.48
N LYS A 45 -4.46 -20.43 14.59
CA LYS A 45 -4.56 -21.63 15.41
C LYS A 45 -4.63 -21.33 16.91
N ALA A 46 -3.91 -20.31 17.34
CA ALA A 46 -3.90 -19.86 18.73
C ALA A 46 -5.13 -19.01 19.13
N ASN A 47 -6.08 -18.76 18.21
CA ASN A 47 -7.23 -17.89 18.39
C ASN A 47 -6.87 -16.43 18.77
N HIS A 48 -5.68 -15.96 18.36
CA HIS A 48 -5.26 -14.59 18.59
C HIS A 48 -5.86 -13.62 17.57
N VAL A 49 -6.37 -14.12 16.45
CA VAL A 49 -6.97 -13.34 15.38
C VAL A 49 -8.47 -13.19 15.60
N THR A 50 -8.96 -11.98 15.62
CA THR A 50 -10.39 -11.64 15.81
C THR A 50 -11.15 -11.51 14.51
N ALA A 51 -10.51 -11.00 13.47
CA ALA A 51 -11.08 -10.86 12.12
C ALA A 51 -9.99 -10.97 11.06
N ILE A 52 -10.39 -11.35 9.86
CA ILE A 52 -9.50 -11.44 8.69
C ILE A 52 -10.13 -10.71 7.52
N THR A 53 -9.37 -9.81 6.92
CA THR A 53 -9.71 -9.16 5.67
C THR A 53 -8.74 -9.63 4.60
N ILE A 54 -9.27 -10.12 3.48
CA ILE A 54 -8.49 -10.56 2.33
C ILE A 54 -8.74 -9.60 1.17
N LYS A 55 -7.67 -9.00 0.67
CA LYS A 55 -7.67 -8.15 -0.50
C LYS A 55 -6.98 -8.88 -1.65
N GLN A 56 -7.72 -9.16 -2.70
CA GLN A 56 -7.18 -9.81 -3.88
C GLN A 56 -6.36 -8.83 -4.72
N ASN A 57 -5.19 -9.26 -5.18
CA ASN A 57 -4.35 -8.49 -6.09
C ASN A 57 -4.88 -8.62 -7.53
N LYS A 58 -4.40 -7.77 -8.45
CA LYS A 58 -4.70 -7.91 -9.87
C LYS A 58 -4.13 -9.19 -10.47
N GLU A 59 -2.97 -9.61 -9.98
CA GLU A 59 -2.33 -10.86 -10.35
C GLU A 59 -2.95 -12.01 -9.55
N VAL A 60 -4.12 -12.45 -10.00
CA VAL A 60 -4.83 -13.60 -9.45
C VAL A 60 -3.96 -14.86 -9.63
N PRO A 61 -3.85 -15.77 -8.62
CA PRO A 61 -4.60 -15.81 -7.35
C PRO A 61 -3.96 -15.12 -6.14
N THR A 62 -2.98 -14.24 -6.35
CA THR A 62 -2.26 -13.57 -5.27
C THR A 62 -3.13 -12.56 -4.50
N GLY A 63 -2.78 -12.28 -3.27
CA GLY A 63 -3.50 -11.31 -2.45
C GLY A 63 -2.77 -10.91 -1.17
N THR A 64 -3.37 -9.97 -0.46
CA THR A 64 -2.90 -9.54 0.85
C THR A 64 -3.93 -9.94 1.91
N VAL A 65 -3.47 -10.63 2.92
CA VAL A 65 -4.27 -11.01 4.09
C VAL A 65 -3.93 -10.09 5.25
N THR A 66 -4.91 -9.38 5.75
CA THR A 66 -4.79 -8.55 6.95
C THR A 66 -5.51 -9.23 8.10
N ALA A 67 -4.78 -9.55 9.14
CA ALA A 67 -5.29 -10.12 10.38
C ALA A 67 -5.40 -9.05 11.46
N GLU A 68 -6.53 -9.02 12.14
CA GLU A 68 -6.75 -8.20 13.32
C GLU A 68 -6.43 -9.05 14.56
N LEU A 69 -5.39 -8.64 15.30
CA LEU A 69 -4.90 -9.33 16.51
C LEU A 69 -5.36 -8.62 17.80
N GLY A 70 -6.58 -8.13 17.83
CA GLY A 70 -7.14 -7.35 18.92
C GLY A 70 -7.32 -5.88 18.56
N LYS A 71 -7.68 -5.07 19.54
CA LYS A 71 -8.09 -3.69 19.30
C LYS A 71 -6.96 -2.87 18.66
N ASP A 72 -7.20 -2.41 17.42
CA ASP A 72 -6.28 -1.56 16.63
C ASP A 72 -4.91 -2.18 16.28
N ASN A 73 -4.75 -3.51 16.39
CA ASN A 73 -3.52 -4.20 16.00
C ASN A 73 -3.75 -5.02 14.74
N TYR A 74 -3.34 -4.47 13.61
CA TYR A 74 -3.46 -5.08 12.29
C TYR A 74 -2.09 -5.52 11.77
N LYS A 75 -2.01 -6.76 11.29
CA LYS A 75 -0.83 -7.27 10.62
C LYS A 75 -1.21 -7.84 9.26
N SER A 76 -0.38 -7.60 8.26
CA SER A 76 -0.64 -8.03 6.90
C SER A 76 0.48 -8.89 6.37
N CYS A 77 0.13 -9.91 5.59
CA CYS A 77 1.07 -10.71 4.82
C CYS A 77 0.57 -10.89 3.39
N GLU A 78 1.48 -11.03 2.46
CA GLU A 78 1.16 -11.39 1.08
C GLU A 78 1.02 -12.90 0.95
N VAL A 79 0.07 -13.35 0.14
CA VAL A 79 -0.19 -14.76 -0.13
C VAL A 79 -0.18 -15.01 -1.63
N THR A 80 0.34 -16.16 -2.01
CA THR A 80 0.44 -16.57 -3.41
C THR A 80 -0.87 -17.13 -3.97
N ASP A 81 -1.72 -17.68 -3.09
CA ASP A 81 -3.06 -18.17 -3.46
C ASP A 81 -4.07 -17.86 -2.35
N VAL A 82 -4.95 -16.94 -2.67
CA VAL A 82 -6.04 -16.52 -1.76
C VAL A 82 -7.00 -17.66 -1.46
N ASN A 83 -7.32 -18.51 -2.44
CA ASN A 83 -8.30 -19.58 -2.26
C ASN A 83 -7.74 -20.69 -1.35
N GLU A 84 -6.47 -21.04 -1.53
CA GLU A 84 -5.79 -21.99 -0.66
C GLU A 84 -5.70 -21.44 0.76
N THR A 85 -5.33 -20.18 0.91
CA THR A 85 -5.26 -19.49 2.21
C THR A 85 -6.61 -19.52 2.94
N ILE A 86 -7.72 -19.27 2.24
CA ILE A 86 -9.07 -19.33 2.82
C ILE A 86 -9.39 -20.75 3.31
N LYS A 87 -9.03 -21.77 2.54
CA LYS A 87 -9.22 -23.17 2.95
C LYS A 87 -8.44 -23.51 4.21
N ASP A 88 -7.17 -23.09 4.27
CA ASP A 88 -6.29 -23.35 5.40
C ASP A 88 -6.79 -22.67 6.67
N ILE A 89 -7.25 -21.41 6.55
CA ILE A 89 -7.84 -20.68 7.68
C ILE A 89 -9.11 -21.36 8.16
N LYS A 90 -10.01 -21.76 7.25
CA LYS A 90 -11.26 -22.47 7.59
C LYS A 90 -11.00 -23.84 8.24
N ALA A 91 -9.98 -24.55 7.76
CA ALA A 91 -9.58 -25.82 8.32
C ALA A 91 -8.98 -25.67 9.73
N SER A 92 -8.22 -24.61 9.95
CA SER A 92 -7.55 -24.33 11.23
C SER A 92 -8.49 -23.71 12.27
N ASN A 93 -9.44 -22.86 11.82
CA ASN A 93 -10.39 -22.18 12.70
C ASN A 93 -11.71 -21.89 11.98
N LYS A 94 -12.70 -22.79 12.17
CA LYS A 94 -14.03 -22.66 11.52
C LYS A 94 -14.77 -21.39 11.91
N SER A 95 -14.66 -20.95 13.15
CA SER A 95 -15.34 -19.74 13.64
C SER A 95 -14.79 -18.50 12.95
N LEU A 96 -13.48 -18.41 12.80
CA LEU A 96 -12.81 -17.33 12.12
C LEU A 96 -13.05 -17.39 10.60
N GLY A 97 -13.11 -18.59 10.03
CA GLY A 97 -13.39 -18.81 8.61
C GLY A 97 -14.73 -18.25 8.15
N ASN A 98 -15.71 -18.15 9.04
CA ASN A 98 -17.01 -17.53 8.75
C ASN A 98 -17.01 -16.00 8.86
N LYS A 99 -15.94 -15.42 9.41
CA LYS A 99 -15.75 -13.98 9.57
C LYS A 99 -14.74 -13.38 8.58
N ILE A 100 -14.34 -14.14 7.57
CA ILE A 100 -13.43 -13.66 6.54
C ILE A 100 -14.18 -12.66 5.66
N GLU A 101 -13.70 -11.42 5.64
CA GLU A 101 -14.15 -10.39 4.70
C GLU A 101 -13.26 -10.43 3.45
N ILE A 102 -13.86 -10.68 2.28
CA ILE A 102 -13.15 -10.66 1.01
C ILE A 102 -13.45 -9.34 0.32
N LYS A 103 -12.44 -8.49 0.19
CA LYS A 103 -12.52 -7.25 -0.58
C LYS A 103 -12.14 -7.53 -2.03
N GLY A 104 -12.91 -6.98 -2.95
CA GLY A 104 -12.62 -7.06 -4.37
C GLY A 104 -11.30 -6.41 -4.74
N ILE A 105 -10.89 -6.60 -6.00
CA ILE A 105 -9.65 -6.02 -6.54
C ILE A 105 -9.73 -4.50 -6.43
N ASP A 106 -8.72 -3.91 -5.78
CA ASP A 106 -8.63 -2.47 -5.61
C ASP A 106 -7.92 -1.85 -6.83
N HIS A 107 -8.65 -1.06 -7.58
CA HIS A 107 -8.13 -0.32 -8.72
C HIS A 107 -7.68 1.12 -8.37
N SER A 108 -7.78 1.53 -7.11
CA SER A 108 -7.45 2.90 -6.70
C SER A 108 -5.97 3.21 -6.92
N GLY A 109 -5.08 2.24 -6.71
CA GLY A 109 -3.66 2.39 -7.00
C GLY A 109 -3.36 2.65 -8.48
N ASP A 110 -4.20 2.13 -9.40
CA ASP A 110 -4.05 2.37 -10.84
C ASP A 110 -4.46 3.77 -11.23
N MET A 111 -5.54 4.28 -10.66
CA MET A 111 -5.95 5.66 -10.92
C MET A 111 -4.88 6.66 -10.48
N ILE A 112 -4.28 6.44 -9.30
CA ILE A 112 -3.21 7.29 -8.79
C ILE A 112 -1.95 7.15 -9.65
N SER A 113 -1.55 5.94 -10.02
CA SER A 113 -0.38 5.69 -10.86
C SER A 113 -0.56 6.30 -12.26
N ASN A 114 -1.74 6.15 -12.86
CA ASN A 114 -2.07 6.74 -14.15
C ASN A 114 -2.11 8.27 -14.06
N LEU A 115 -2.69 8.83 -12.99
CA LEU A 115 -2.75 10.26 -12.76
C LEU A 115 -1.33 10.84 -12.64
N ILE A 116 -0.47 10.23 -11.84
CA ILE A 116 0.93 10.65 -11.69
C ILE A 116 1.67 10.52 -13.03
N GLY A 117 1.47 9.42 -13.76
CA GLY A 117 2.09 9.17 -15.05
C GLY A 117 1.74 10.20 -16.12
N VAL A 118 0.57 10.83 -16.04
CA VAL A 118 0.11 11.88 -16.98
C VAL A 118 0.42 13.28 -16.46
N VAL A 119 0.11 13.55 -15.21
CA VAL A 119 0.22 14.90 -14.63
C VAL A 119 1.67 15.32 -14.44
N LEU A 120 2.56 14.38 -14.08
CA LEU A 120 3.96 14.69 -13.81
C LEU A 120 4.71 15.16 -15.07
N PRO A 121 4.62 14.50 -16.24
CA PRO A 121 5.25 15.00 -17.48
C PRO A 121 4.69 16.35 -17.92
N ILE A 122 3.37 16.54 -17.82
CA ILE A 122 2.72 17.80 -18.18
C ILE A 122 3.21 18.92 -17.26
N GLY A 123 3.26 18.67 -15.96
CA GLY A 123 3.79 19.62 -14.98
C GLY A 123 5.23 20.03 -15.25
N VAL A 124 6.08 19.07 -15.62
CA VAL A 124 7.47 19.33 -16.01
C VAL A 124 7.56 20.20 -17.26
N VAL A 125 6.76 19.95 -18.29
CA VAL A 125 6.73 20.77 -19.52
C VAL A 125 6.29 22.20 -19.22
N ILE A 126 5.19 22.38 -18.47
CA ILE A 126 4.70 23.70 -18.07
C ILE A 126 5.76 24.45 -17.25
N PHE A 127 6.43 23.76 -16.33
CA PHE A 127 7.49 24.31 -15.51
C PHE A 127 8.66 24.83 -16.36
N PHE A 128 9.11 24.05 -17.35
CA PHE A 128 10.16 24.51 -18.28
C PHE A 128 9.70 25.68 -19.14
N MET A 129 8.45 25.69 -19.61
CA MET A 129 7.91 26.84 -20.36
C MET A 129 7.95 28.13 -19.54
N VAL A 130 7.55 28.06 -18.26
CA VAL A 130 7.56 29.25 -17.37
C VAL A 130 8.98 29.75 -17.08
N ILE A 131 9.97 28.86 -17.00
CA ILE A 131 11.37 29.25 -16.76
C ILE A 131 11.99 29.87 -18.03
N MET A 132 11.60 29.41 -19.20
CA MET A 132 12.13 29.90 -20.47
C MET A 132 11.48 31.21 -20.93
N MET A 133 10.35 31.61 -20.37
CA MET A 133 9.71 32.91 -20.56
C MET A 133 10.31 33.99 -19.63
#